data_6408ec0f0ada575c84d2d7e34509135c
#
_entry.id   6408ec0f0ada575c84d2d7e34509135c
#
_cell.length_a   1.000
_cell.length_b   1.000
_cell.length_c   1.000
_cell.angle_alpha   90.00
_cell.angle_beta   90.00
_cell.angle_gamma   90.00
#
_symmetry.space_group_name_H-M   'P 1'
#
loop_
_entity.id
_entity.type
_entity.pdbx_description
1 polymer ?
#
loop_
_entity_poly.entity_id
_entity_poly.type
_entity_poly.pdbx_seq_one_letter_code
_entity_poly.pdbx_strand_id
1 'polypeptide(L)'
;MAIKIFLASLLALCLLLGSAFAQTSNATLGGTVSDSTGALIPGVSITATNTQTGVVTSVISNEAGAYQFASLQPGAYKVSAELNGFQTQLYNNVALGISQQVRLNFALQVGGVAQSVEVTVAADTLLATSSSSVGSV
;
A
#
# COMPACT_ATOMS: atom_id res chain seq x y z
N MET A 1 -4.11 13.57 -55.64
CA MET A 1 -5.00 12.84 -54.73
C MET A 1 -4.23 11.90 -53.80
N ALA A 2 -3.20 11.17 -54.27
CA ALA A 2 -2.45 10.22 -53.41
C ALA A 2 -1.73 10.88 -52.24
N ILE A 3 -1.17 12.08 -52.41
CA ILE A 3 -0.43 12.82 -51.36
C ILE A 3 -1.38 13.23 -50.22
N LYS A 4 -2.63 13.61 -50.50
CA LYS A 4 -3.62 13.97 -49.47
C LYS A 4 -4.06 12.78 -48.68
N ILE A 5 -4.20 11.61 -49.28
CA ILE A 5 -4.54 10.36 -48.63
C ILE A 5 -3.36 9.88 -47.78
N PHE A 6 -2.15 10.04 -48.26
CA PHE A 6 -0.92 9.67 -47.53
C PHE A 6 -0.71 10.54 -46.31
N LEU A 7 -0.94 11.86 -46.42
CA LEU A 7 -0.89 12.80 -45.30
C LEU A 7 -1.98 12.54 -44.25
N ALA A 8 -3.17 12.22 -44.70
CA ALA A 8 -4.29 11.87 -43.78
C ALA A 8 -4.04 10.55 -43.04
N SER A 9 -3.46 9.56 -43.74
CA SER A 9 -3.04 8.29 -43.12
C SER A 9 -1.92 8.45 -42.11
N LEU A 10 -0.92 9.29 -42.41
CA LEU A 10 0.20 9.60 -41.53
C LEU A 10 -0.29 10.36 -40.28
N LEU A 11 -1.23 11.29 -40.45
CA LEU A 11 -1.80 12.05 -39.35
C LEU A 11 -2.65 11.14 -38.43
N ALA A 12 -3.42 10.21 -39.01
CA ALA A 12 -4.21 9.22 -38.25
C ALA A 12 -3.30 8.26 -37.47
N LEU A 13 -2.16 7.87 -38.05
CA LEU A 13 -1.17 7.02 -37.38
C LEU A 13 -0.50 7.72 -36.20
N CYS A 14 -0.22 9.03 -36.31
CA CYS A 14 0.32 9.83 -35.22
C CYS A 14 -0.64 10.00 -34.04
N LEU A 15 -1.95 10.06 -34.31
CA LEU A 15 -2.98 10.16 -33.26
C LEU A 15 -3.16 8.87 -32.47
N LEU A 16 -2.81 7.72 -33.02
CA LEU A 16 -2.87 6.42 -32.34
C LEU A 16 -1.67 6.15 -31.42
N LEU A 17 -0.58 6.87 -31.58
CA LEU A 17 0.63 6.70 -30.77
C LEU A 17 0.59 7.50 -29.45
N GLY A 18 -0.38 8.37 -29.27
CA GLY A 18 -0.48 9.26 -28.11
C GLY A 18 -1.04 8.64 -26.82
N SER A 19 -1.52 7.40 -26.87
CA SER A 19 -2.25 6.82 -25.74
C SER A 19 -1.42 5.92 -24.82
N ALA A 20 -0.10 5.76 -25.08
CA ALA A 20 0.72 4.76 -24.40
C ALA A 20 1.33 5.22 -23.06
N PHE A 21 1.15 6.48 -22.65
CA PHE A 21 1.85 7.02 -21.47
C PHE A 21 1.00 7.15 -20.20
N ALA A 22 -0.20 6.57 -20.19
CA ALA A 22 -1.12 6.69 -19.04
C ALA A 22 -1.09 5.50 -18.07
N GLN A 23 -0.01 4.71 -18.04
CA GLN A 23 0.12 3.65 -17.04
C GLN A 23 0.78 4.20 -15.78
N THR A 24 -0.01 4.49 -14.78
CA THR A 24 0.50 4.79 -13.45
C THR A 24 1.03 3.50 -12.81
N SER A 25 2.33 3.48 -12.56
CA SER A 25 3.03 2.33 -11.97
C SER A 25 2.95 2.34 -10.45
N ASN A 26 1.78 2.66 -9.89
CA ASN A 26 1.60 2.77 -8.44
C ASN A 26 1.58 1.40 -7.76
N ALA A 27 2.02 1.38 -6.51
CA ALA A 27 1.96 0.21 -5.66
C ALA A 27 0.62 0.11 -4.93
N THR A 28 0.31 -1.08 -4.47
CA THR A 28 -0.84 -1.37 -3.60
C THR A 28 -0.33 -1.88 -2.26
N LEU A 29 -0.85 -1.35 -1.18
CA LEU A 29 -0.57 -1.80 0.17
C LEU A 29 -1.87 -2.19 0.85
N GLY A 30 -1.95 -3.40 1.39
CA GLY A 30 -3.13 -3.87 2.09
C GLY A 30 -2.78 -4.86 3.18
N GLY A 31 -3.78 -5.28 3.92
CA GLY A 31 -3.62 -6.25 4.99
C GLY A 31 -4.81 -6.28 5.92
N THR A 32 -4.59 -6.84 7.09
CA THR A 32 -5.59 -6.95 8.15
C THR A 32 -5.06 -6.38 9.46
N VAL A 33 -5.97 -5.95 10.31
CA VAL A 33 -5.68 -5.54 11.67
C VAL A 33 -6.38 -6.50 12.63
N SER A 34 -5.62 -7.06 13.56
CA SER A 34 -6.14 -7.95 14.62
C SER A 34 -5.65 -7.50 15.98
N ASP A 35 -6.27 -8.04 17.02
CA ASP A 35 -5.78 -7.91 18.39
C ASP A 35 -4.81 -9.05 18.75
N SER A 36 -4.32 -9.07 19.98
CA SER A 36 -3.41 -10.10 20.47
C SER A 36 -4.02 -11.51 20.50
N THR A 37 -5.34 -11.64 20.43
CA THR A 37 -6.04 -12.94 20.36
C THR A 37 -6.28 -13.41 18.94
N GLY A 38 -5.95 -12.59 17.93
CA GLY A 38 -6.20 -12.86 16.53
C GLY A 38 -7.56 -12.39 16.02
N ALA A 39 -8.37 -11.77 16.87
CA ALA A 39 -9.66 -11.21 16.47
C ALA A 39 -9.47 -9.98 15.60
N LEU A 40 -10.17 -9.92 14.47
CA LEU A 40 -10.07 -8.79 13.52
C LEU A 40 -10.73 -7.54 14.09
N ILE A 41 -10.10 -6.39 13.91
CA ILE A 41 -10.53 -5.11 14.48
C ILE A 41 -10.96 -4.16 13.37
N PRO A 42 -12.25 -3.76 13.32
CA PRO A 42 -12.70 -2.70 12.43
C PRO A 42 -12.41 -1.31 13.00
N GLY A 43 -12.47 -0.29 12.15
CA GLY A 43 -12.39 1.11 12.57
C GLY A 43 -11.00 1.60 12.95
N VAL A 44 -9.96 0.82 12.67
CA VAL A 44 -8.57 1.22 12.89
C VAL A 44 -8.14 2.21 11.81
N SER A 45 -7.51 3.31 12.21
CA SER A 45 -6.90 4.27 11.29
C SER A 45 -5.51 3.80 10.90
N ILE A 46 -5.31 3.51 9.61
CA ILE A 46 -4.01 3.16 9.06
C ILE A 46 -3.51 4.35 8.23
N THR A 47 -2.33 4.82 8.56
CA THR A 47 -1.71 5.98 7.91
C THR A 47 -0.40 5.58 7.26
N ALA A 48 -0.27 5.83 5.97
CA ALA A 48 0.95 5.65 5.20
C ALA A 48 1.58 7.01 4.87
N THR A 49 2.78 7.23 5.33
CA THR A 49 3.56 8.45 5.09
C THR A 49 4.77 8.13 4.22
N ASN A 50 4.84 8.75 3.05
CA ASN A 50 6.02 8.66 2.20
C ASN A 50 7.15 9.46 2.86
N THR A 51 8.24 8.79 3.23
CA THR A 51 9.35 9.41 3.95
C THR A 51 10.21 10.32 3.08
N GLN A 52 10.12 10.21 1.76
CA GLN A 52 10.87 11.02 0.80
C GLN A 52 10.13 12.30 0.40
N THR A 53 8.80 12.22 0.27
CA THR A 53 7.96 13.34 -0.18
C THR A 53 7.15 13.98 0.93
N GLY A 54 6.95 13.29 2.07
CA GLY A 54 6.10 13.73 3.16
C GLY A 54 4.59 13.57 2.90
N VAL A 55 4.20 12.98 1.77
CA VAL A 55 2.78 12.75 1.46
C VAL A 55 2.19 11.72 2.42
N VAL A 56 1.06 12.08 3.01
CA VAL A 56 0.31 11.27 3.98
C VAL A 56 -1.01 10.81 3.37
N THR A 57 -1.26 9.52 3.44
CA THR A 57 -2.54 8.92 3.02
C THR A 57 -3.06 8.04 4.15
N SER A 58 -4.35 8.13 4.45
CA SER A 58 -4.98 7.34 5.52
C SER A 58 -6.18 6.57 5.00
N VAL A 59 -6.37 5.37 5.54
CA VAL A 59 -7.56 4.52 5.33
C VAL A 59 -8.02 3.96 6.67
N ILE A 60 -9.25 3.47 6.72
CA ILE A 60 -9.83 2.86 7.93
C ILE A 60 -10.14 1.40 7.63
N SER A 61 -9.82 0.51 8.57
CA SER A 61 -10.14 -0.91 8.44
C SER A 61 -11.67 -1.12 8.43
N ASN A 62 -12.12 -2.01 7.56
CA ASN A 62 -13.53 -2.34 7.41
C ASN A 62 -14.03 -3.30 8.51
N GLU A 63 -15.28 -3.75 8.40
CA GLU A 63 -15.90 -4.67 9.37
C GLU A 63 -15.16 -6.01 9.52
N ALA A 64 -14.43 -6.43 8.48
CA ALA A 64 -13.58 -7.62 8.50
C ALA A 64 -12.15 -7.33 8.98
N GLY A 65 -11.87 -6.14 9.49
CA GLY A 65 -10.52 -5.73 9.88
C GLY A 65 -9.54 -5.56 8.72
N ALA A 66 -10.02 -5.58 7.49
CA ALA A 66 -9.19 -5.42 6.31
C ALA A 66 -9.03 -3.94 5.91
N TYR A 67 -7.88 -3.59 5.39
CA TYR A 67 -7.60 -2.26 4.85
C TYR A 67 -6.86 -2.37 3.53
N GLN A 68 -6.97 -1.33 2.69
CA GLN A 68 -6.26 -1.27 1.43
C GLN A 68 -6.01 0.17 0.99
N PHE A 69 -4.76 0.43 0.62
CA PHE A 69 -4.36 1.58 -0.18
C PHE A 69 -4.28 1.13 -1.64
N ALA A 70 -5.22 1.57 -2.45
CA ALA A 70 -5.34 1.10 -3.83
C ALA A 70 -4.25 1.66 -4.75
N SER A 71 -3.65 2.78 -4.38
CA SER A 71 -2.67 3.46 -5.23
C SER A 71 -1.74 4.32 -4.39
N LEU A 72 -0.51 3.84 -4.20
CA LEU A 72 0.58 4.58 -3.55
C LEU A 72 1.74 4.72 -4.52
N GLN A 73 2.36 5.88 -4.54
CA GLN A 73 3.56 6.08 -5.35
C GLN A 73 4.69 5.18 -4.84
N PRO A 74 5.53 4.63 -5.72
CA PRO A 74 6.71 3.88 -5.29
C PRO A 74 7.61 4.73 -4.39
N GLY A 75 8.18 4.11 -3.37
CA GLY A 75 9.06 4.78 -2.42
C GLY A 75 9.11 4.08 -1.08
N ALA A 76 9.75 4.72 -0.12
CA ALA A 76 9.83 4.26 1.25
C ALA A 76 8.71 4.90 2.10
N TYR A 77 8.05 4.09 2.89
CA TYR A 77 6.92 4.49 3.71
C TYR A 77 7.11 4.15 5.17
N LYS A 78 6.53 5.00 5.99
CA LYS A 78 6.22 4.75 7.39
C LYS A 78 4.73 4.48 7.49
N VAL A 79 4.34 3.34 8.04
CA VAL A 79 2.93 2.93 8.11
C VAL A 79 2.56 2.70 9.56
N SER A 80 1.55 3.42 10.05
CA SER A 80 1.04 3.29 11.42
C SER A 80 -0.40 2.80 11.44
N ALA A 81 -0.75 2.07 12.49
CA ALA A 81 -2.11 1.67 12.80
C ALA A 81 -2.47 2.16 14.19
N GLU A 82 -3.57 2.89 14.30
CA GLU A 82 -4.01 3.57 15.53
C GLU A 82 -5.48 3.32 15.79
N LEU A 83 -5.79 2.99 17.05
CA LEU A 83 -7.15 2.91 17.57
C LEU A 83 -7.14 3.24 19.05
N ASN A 84 -8.16 3.99 19.51
CA ASN A 84 -8.30 4.32 20.92
C ASN A 84 -8.39 3.05 21.78
N GLY A 85 -7.63 2.99 22.87
CA GLY A 85 -7.55 1.83 23.74
C GLY A 85 -6.52 0.79 23.34
N PHE A 86 -5.84 0.99 22.24
CA PHE A 86 -4.75 0.13 21.75
C PHE A 86 -3.44 0.90 21.62
N GLN A 87 -2.34 0.18 21.74
CA GLN A 87 -1.03 0.74 21.44
C GLN A 87 -0.90 0.96 19.92
N THR A 88 -0.38 2.12 19.52
CA THR A 88 -0.07 2.39 18.13
C THR A 88 1.04 1.47 17.65
N GLN A 89 0.81 0.75 16.57
CA GLN A 89 1.84 -0.05 15.91
C GLN A 89 2.36 0.69 14.70
N LEU A 90 3.68 0.67 14.53
CA LEU A 90 4.39 1.40 13.51
C LEU A 90 5.36 0.50 12.76
N TYR A 91 5.28 0.49 11.43
CA TYR A 91 6.26 -0.11 10.54
C TYR A 91 7.07 0.99 9.86
N ASN A 92 8.38 0.96 10.02
CA ASN A 92 9.31 1.84 9.33
C ASN A 92 9.93 1.14 8.11
N ASN A 93 10.39 1.94 7.15
CA ASN A 93 11.12 1.46 5.98
C ASN A 93 10.34 0.44 5.13
N VAL A 94 9.03 0.62 5.02
CA VAL A 94 8.20 -0.18 4.12
C VAL A 94 8.49 0.25 2.68
N ALA A 95 9.20 -0.57 1.93
CA ALA A 95 9.56 -0.28 0.55
C ALA A 95 8.43 -0.71 -0.39
N LEU A 96 7.90 0.24 -1.16
CA LEU A 96 6.91 0.01 -2.20
C LEU A 96 7.56 0.21 -3.56
N GLY A 97 7.67 -0.87 -4.33
CA GLY A 97 8.19 -0.83 -5.70
C GLY A 97 7.11 -0.55 -6.73
N ILE A 98 7.53 -0.34 -7.98
CA ILE A 98 6.66 -0.11 -9.12
C ILE A 98 5.72 -1.30 -9.32
N SER A 99 4.41 -1.04 -9.38
CA SER A 99 3.36 -2.06 -9.58
C SER A 99 3.41 -3.21 -8.56
N GLN A 100 4.02 -2.99 -7.42
CA GLN A 100 4.16 -3.99 -6.37
C GLN A 100 2.90 -4.04 -5.50
N GLN A 101 2.49 -5.27 -5.14
CA GLN A 101 1.50 -5.51 -4.11
C GLN A 101 2.20 -5.94 -2.83
N VAL A 102 2.02 -5.17 -1.77
CA VAL A 102 2.58 -5.45 -0.45
C VAL A 102 1.45 -5.77 0.52
N ARG A 103 1.64 -6.81 1.32
CA ARG A 103 0.73 -7.15 2.40
C ARG A 103 1.40 -6.93 3.73
N LEU A 104 0.74 -6.13 4.58
CA LEU A 104 1.24 -5.76 5.90
C LEU A 104 0.10 -5.91 6.91
N ASN A 105 0.26 -6.85 7.84
CA ASN A 105 -0.73 -7.11 8.86
C ASN A 105 -0.30 -6.47 10.19
N PHE A 106 -1.27 -5.91 10.90
CA PHE A 106 -1.06 -5.33 12.21
C PHE A 106 -1.69 -6.22 13.28
N ALA A 107 -0.98 -6.37 14.39
CA ALA A 107 -1.49 -7.00 15.60
C ALA A 107 -1.41 -5.99 16.74
N LEU A 108 -2.55 -5.34 17.04
CA LEU A 108 -2.61 -4.29 18.06
C LEU A 108 -2.74 -4.89 19.45
N GLN A 109 -2.04 -4.30 20.39
CA GLN A 109 -2.13 -4.67 21.80
C GLN A 109 -2.92 -3.62 22.56
N VAL A 110 -3.70 -4.06 23.53
CA VAL A 110 -4.43 -3.16 24.44
C VAL A 110 -3.43 -2.35 25.25
N GLY A 111 -3.61 -1.05 25.32
CA GLY A 111 -2.72 -0.16 26.07
C GLY A 111 -3.10 1.30 25.91
N GLY A 112 -2.42 2.16 26.68
CA GLY A 112 -2.61 3.60 26.60
C GLY A 112 -2.07 4.20 25.30
N VAL A 113 -2.66 5.31 24.87
CA VAL A 113 -2.32 6.03 23.62
C VAL A 113 -0.86 6.50 23.55
N ALA A 114 -0.16 6.57 24.69
CA ALA A 114 1.22 7.05 24.78
C ALA A 114 2.29 5.99 24.45
N GLN A 115 1.90 4.73 24.20
CA GLN A 115 2.83 3.65 23.87
C GLN A 115 2.73 3.29 22.40
N SER A 116 3.83 3.38 21.69
CA SER A 116 3.95 2.92 20.31
C SER A 116 4.93 1.76 20.21
N VAL A 117 4.57 0.74 19.46
CA VAL A 117 5.47 -0.36 19.11
C VAL A 117 6.01 -0.11 17.71
N GLU A 118 7.32 0.04 17.62
CA GLU A 118 8.02 0.28 16.37
C GLU A 118 8.62 -1.02 15.83
N VAL A 119 8.31 -1.34 14.59
CA VAL A 119 8.88 -2.49 13.89
C VAL A 119 9.62 -2.00 12.65
N THR A 120 10.89 -2.35 12.53
CA THR A 120 11.66 -2.09 11.32
C THR A 120 11.56 -3.30 10.39
N VAL A 121 11.08 -3.07 9.18
CA VAL A 121 10.89 -4.12 8.19
C VAL A 121 12.02 -4.06 7.16
N ALA A 122 12.76 -5.16 7.05
CA ALA A 122 13.73 -5.32 5.97
C ALA A 122 13.00 -5.69 4.67
N ALA A 123 13.51 -5.22 3.53
CA ALA A 123 12.88 -5.46 2.22
C ALA A 123 12.67 -6.95 1.92
N ASP A 124 13.55 -7.81 2.38
CA ASP A 124 13.47 -9.26 2.17
C ASP A 124 12.30 -9.90 2.93
N THR A 125 11.90 -9.33 4.06
CA THR A 125 10.79 -9.85 4.87
C THR A 125 9.44 -9.62 4.21
N LEU A 126 9.29 -8.56 3.43
CA LEU A 126 8.06 -8.26 2.71
C LEU A 126 7.78 -9.24 1.56
N LEU A 127 8.84 -9.76 0.94
CA LEU A 127 8.74 -10.76 -0.12
C LEU A 127 8.42 -12.16 0.44
N ALA A 128 8.90 -12.46 1.64
CA ALA A 128 8.67 -13.75 2.29
C ALA A 128 7.21 -13.91 2.80
N THR A 129 6.56 -12.81 3.18
CA THR A 129 5.16 -12.85 3.66
C THR A 129 4.15 -13.11 2.55
N SER A 130 4.50 -12.87 1.30
CA SER A 130 3.62 -13.20 0.17
C SER A 130 3.60 -14.69 -0.19
N SER A 131 4.58 -15.46 0.27
CA SER A 131 4.74 -16.87 -0.08
C SER A 131 4.50 -17.84 1.08
N SER A 132 4.42 -17.38 2.32
CA SER A 132 4.20 -18.26 3.46
C SER A 132 2.76 -18.21 3.97
N SER A 133 1.85 -18.76 3.19
CA SER A 133 0.57 -19.21 3.71
C SER A 133 0.64 -20.63 4.28
N VAL A 134 1.76 -21.05 4.75
CA VAL A 134 1.88 -22.33 5.45
C VAL A 134 1.89 -22.04 6.93
N GLY A 135 0.68 -21.91 7.49
CA GLY A 135 0.50 -22.13 8.89
C GLY A 135 0.85 -23.58 9.18
N SER A 136 2.05 -23.84 9.60
CA SER A 136 2.34 -25.10 10.24
C SER A 136 1.95 -24.98 11.70
N VAL A 137 1.14 -25.87 12.07
CA VAL A 137 0.71 -26.37 13.34
C VAL A 137 1.72 -26.23 14.47
#